data_789030f2a90c75486599762fd3e420b4
#
_entry.id   789030f2a90c75486599762fd3e420b4
#
_cell.length_a   1.000
_cell.length_b   1.000
_cell.length_c   1.000
_cell.angle_alpha   90.00
_cell.angle_beta   90.00
_cell.angle_gamma   90.00
#
_symmetry.space_group_name_H-M   'P 1'
#
loop_
_entity.id
_entity.type
_entity.pdbx_description
1 polymer ?
#
loop_
_entity_poly.entity_id
_entity_poly.type
_entity_poly.pdbx_seq_one_letter_code
_entity_poly.pdbx_strand_id
1 'polypeptide(L)'
;MRTRFHKFFGLAVLACASIAAGASQAQSLLDAPVSYSATRTTTVNGRTYVGTVHHIAGKERQEEHLFGMPDVFILDGATDEGWLVVPAIRSFVMFPFPPMMAVLASPTLKKTRVGEDAVDGIATAKYAIHTRAKDGTVADGFAWFSRRGVLMKLQGSVTAPQGHRTNVAMELRGVKETPQDAALFVPPQDFTQLPAEALQPLLGAPPQ
;
A
#
# COMPACT_ATOMS: atom_id res chain seq x y z
N MET A 1 31.36 23.89 74.52
CA MET A 1 30.66 24.59 73.41
C MET A 1 31.03 23.89 72.15
N ARG A 2 30.19 22.97 71.57
CA ARG A 2 30.47 22.17 70.41
C ARG A 2 29.40 22.49 69.37
N THR A 3 29.77 23.18 68.31
CA THR A 3 28.91 23.55 67.19
C THR A 3 28.89 22.41 66.19
N ARG A 4 27.75 21.80 65.90
CA ARG A 4 27.55 20.73 64.90
C ARG A 4 27.21 21.39 63.56
N PHE A 5 28.09 21.15 62.56
CA PHE A 5 27.82 21.45 61.14
C PHE A 5 26.95 20.34 60.53
N HIS A 6 25.77 20.69 60.06
CA HIS A 6 24.93 19.82 59.23
C HIS A 6 25.30 19.98 57.75
N LYS A 7 25.81 18.89 57.16
CA LYS A 7 26.08 18.82 55.70
C LYS A 7 24.76 18.45 55.02
N PHE A 8 24.23 19.35 54.21
CA PHE A 8 23.18 19.07 53.26
C PHE A 8 23.76 18.33 52.06
N PHE A 9 23.35 17.08 51.86
CA PHE A 9 23.61 16.30 50.65
C PHE A 9 22.48 16.58 49.69
N GLY A 10 22.76 17.38 48.64
CA GLY A 10 21.85 17.58 47.53
C GLY A 10 21.92 16.39 46.58
N LEU A 11 20.84 15.59 46.50
CA LEU A 11 20.68 14.49 45.53
C LEU A 11 20.22 15.07 44.21
N ALA A 12 21.13 15.19 43.23
CA ALA A 12 20.81 15.54 41.88
C ALA A 12 20.25 14.30 41.17
N VAL A 13 18.93 14.29 40.94
CA VAL A 13 18.24 13.28 40.11
C VAL A 13 18.51 13.62 38.64
N LEU A 14 19.41 12.87 38.02
CA LEU A 14 19.63 12.92 36.57
C LEU A 14 18.47 12.15 35.88
N ALA A 15 17.52 12.88 35.33
CA ALA A 15 16.46 12.31 34.49
C ALA A 15 17.08 11.95 33.12
N CYS A 16 17.42 10.68 32.94
CA CYS A 16 17.73 10.13 31.62
C CYS A 16 16.44 10.07 30.81
N ALA A 17 16.23 11.05 29.93
CA ALA A 17 15.21 10.96 28.89
C ALA A 17 15.67 9.89 27.89
N SER A 18 15.14 8.68 28.02
CA SER A 18 15.29 7.61 27.03
C SER A 18 14.54 8.05 25.77
N ILE A 19 15.27 8.55 24.79
CA ILE A 19 14.76 8.70 23.43
C ILE A 19 14.58 7.26 22.91
N ALA A 20 13.36 6.74 23.01
CA ALA A 20 12.97 5.54 22.31
C ALA A 20 13.07 5.85 20.81
N ALA A 21 14.21 5.50 20.20
CA ALA A 21 14.32 5.41 18.76
C ALA A 21 13.30 4.36 18.33
N GLY A 22 12.12 4.82 17.87
CA GLY A 22 11.10 3.94 17.33
C GLY A 22 11.74 3.12 16.22
N ALA A 23 11.85 1.83 16.43
CA ALA A 23 12.23 0.89 15.39
C ALA A 23 11.25 1.13 14.24
N SER A 24 11.77 1.65 13.13
CA SER A 24 11.02 1.75 11.86
C SER A 24 10.73 0.32 11.44
N GLN A 25 9.56 -0.21 11.81
CA GLN A 25 9.09 -1.46 11.25
C GLN A 25 8.97 -1.23 9.76
N ALA A 26 9.61 -2.08 8.98
CA ALA A 26 9.47 -2.13 7.54
C ALA A 26 8.03 -2.54 7.22
N GLN A 27 7.17 -1.56 7.10
CA GLN A 27 5.76 -1.73 6.79
C GLN A 27 5.62 -1.59 5.28
N SER A 28 5.01 -2.58 4.65
CA SER A 28 4.62 -2.50 3.24
C SER A 28 3.82 -1.22 2.97
N LEU A 29 4.02 -0.60 1.82
CA LEU A 29 3.23 0.57 1.42
C LEU A 29 1.73 0.28 1.34
N LEU A 30 1.35 -0.99 1.15
CA LEU A 30 -0.03 -1.43 0.97
C LEU A 30 -0.69 -1.95 2.24
N ASP A 31 0.08 -2.06 3.34
CA ASP A 31 -0.42 -2.63 4.59
C ASP A 31 -0.73 -1.52 5.60
N ALA A 32 -1.90 -0.89 5.44
CA ALA A 32 -2.42 0.03 6.42
C ALA A 32 -2.94 -0.75 7.65
N PRO A 33 -2.66 -0.28 8.89
CA PRO A 33 -3.10 -0.97 10.10
C PRO A 33 -4.60 -0.76 10.41
N VAL A 34 -5.34 -0.09 9.53
CA VAL A 34 -6.75 0.27 9.71
C VAL A 34 -7.59 -0.20 8.54
N SER A 35 -8.80 -0.65 8.82
CA SER A 35 -9.78 -0.98 7.78
C SER A 35 -10.40 0.29 7.22
N TYR A 36 -10.54 0.37 5.90
CA TYR A 36 -11.15 1.52 5.24
C TYR A 36 -11.78 1.16 3.90
N SER A 37 -12.61 2.07 3.40
CA SER A 37 -13.01 2.15 2.00
C SER A 37 -12.73 3.54 1.45
N ALA A 38 -12.49 3.66 0.13
CA ALA A 38 -12.21 4.92 -0.54
C ALA A 38 -12.48 4.82 -2.04
N THR A 39 -12.54 5.95 -2.72
CA THR A 39 -12.35 6.00 -4.18
C THR A 39 -10.86 6.09 -4.46
N ARG A 40 -10.36 5.24 -5.36
CA ARG A 40 -8.98 5.25 -5.85
C ARG A 40 -8.94 5.72 -7.30
N THR A 41 -8.04 6.66 -7.57
CA THR A 41 -7.63 7.01 -8.93
C THR A 41 -6.22 6.50 -9.14
N THR A 42 -6.01 5.63 -10.12
CA THR A 42 -4.70 5.10 -10.49
C THR A 42 -4.37 5.51 -11.92
N THR A 43 -3.19 6.07 -12.15
CA THR A 43 -2.70 6.41 -13.49
C THR A 43 -1.43 5.62 -13.77
N VAL A 44 -1.43 4.86 -14.86
CA VAL A 44 -0.29 4.06 -15.34
C VAL A 44 0.04 4.48 -16.76
N ASN A 45 1.24 5.01 -16.97
CA ASN A 45 1.70 5.51 -18.27
C ASN A 45 0.69 6.45 -18.96
N GLY A 46 0.03 7.34 -18.18
CA GLY A 46 -0.95 8.30 -18.66
C GLY A 46 -2.38 7.78 -18.82
N ARG A 47 -2.63 6.49 -18.66
CA ARG A 47 -3.99 5.94 -18.61
C ARG A 47 -4.51 5.98 -17.18
N THR A 48 -5.71 6.52 -17.00
CA THR A 48 -6.33 6.69 -15.68
C THR A 48 -7.48 5.69 -15.49
N TYR A 49 -7.49 5.06 -14.34
CA TYR A 49 -8.50 4.14 -13.85
C TYR A 49 -9.07 4.70 -12.55
N VAL A 50 -10.38 4.60 -12.39
CA VAL A 50 -11.07 5.04 -11.18
C VAL A 50 -11.91 3.89 -10.67
N GLY A 51 -11.77 3.58 -9.39
CA GLY A 51 -12.49 2.48 -8.78
C GLY A 51 -12.71 2.69 -7.28
N THR A 52 -13.39 1.73 -6.68
CA THR A 52 -13.56 1.65 -5.22
C THR A 52 -12.50 0.72 -4.65
N VAL A 53 -11.90 1.10 -3.54
CA VAL A 53 -11.02 0.24 -2.76
C VAL A 53 -11.64 -0.05 -1.40
N HIS A 54 -11.54 -1.31 -0.97
CA HIS A 54 -11.78 -1.78 0.39
C HIS A 54 -10.49 -2.37 0.93
N HIS A 55 -10.18 -2.09 2.18
CA HIS A 55 -8.95 -2.56 2.82
C HIS A 55 -9.21 -3.07 4.24
N ILE A 56 -8.56 -4.18 4.56
CA ILE A 56 -8.32 -4.67 5.92
C ILE A 56 -6.83 -5.03 6.04
N ALA A 57 -6.34 -5.20 7.26
CA ALA A 57 -4.93 -5.55 7.47
C ALA A 57 -4.50 -6.74 6.59
N GLY A 58 -3.52 -6.53 5.73
CA GLY A 58 -2.95 -7.52 4.82
C GLY A 58 -3.77 -7.83 3.56
N LYS A 59 -4.97 -7.26 3.39
CA LYS A 59 -5.81 -7.55 2.20
C LYS A 59 -6.42 -6.29 1.61
N GLU A 60 -6.52 -6.30 0.28
CA GLU A 60 -7.14 -5.22 -0.47
C GLU A 60 -8.07 -5.76 -1.54
N ARG A 61 -9.22 -5.14 -1.69
CA ARG A 61 -10.16 -5.35 -2.80
C ARG A 61 -10.29 -4.07 -3.58
N GLN A 62 -10.14 -4.15 -4.90
CA GLN A 62 -10.30 -3.04 -5.84
C GLN A 62 -11.40 -3.38 -6.83
N GLU A 63 -12.36 -2.49 -7.03
CA GLU A 63 -13.43 -2.63 -7.99
C GLU A 63 -13.23 -1.55 -9.06
N GLU A 64 -12.88 -1.97 -10.26
CA GLU A 64 -12.52 -1.10 -11.38
C GLU A 64 -13.24 -1.54 -12.67
N HIS A 65 -13.09 -0.75 -13.74
CA HIS A 65 -13.56 -1.09 -15.07
C HIS A 65 -12.35 -1.11 -16.02
N LEU A 66 -11.62 -2.23 -16.05
CA LEU A 66 -10.37 -2.29 -16.82
C LEU A 66 -10.59 -2.53 -18.31
N PHE A 67 -11.57 -3.35 -18.66
CA PHE A 67 -11.82 -3.76 -20.05
C PHE A 67 -13.24 -3.39 -20.51
N GLY A 68 -13.81 -2.33 -19.91
CA GLY A 68 -15.20 -1.94 -20.16
C GLY A 68 -16.21 -2.82 -19.41
N MET A 69 -15.73 -3.74 -18.58
CA MET A 69 -16.54 -4.59 -17.69
C MET A 69 -16.14 -4.31 -16.24
N PRO A 70 -17.08 -4.48 -15.30
CA PRO A 70 -16.76 -4.44 -13.88
C PRO A 70 -15.82 -5.60 -13.54
N ASP A 71 -14.61 -5.28 -13.11
CA ASP A 71 -13.61 -6.23 -12.67
C ASP A 71 -13.28 -6.00 -11.21
N VAL A 72 -12.97 -7.07 -10.48
CA VAL A 72 -12.62 -7.00 -9.06
C VAL A 72 -11.27 -7.67 -8.85
N PHE A 73 -10.32 -6.91 -8.33
CA PHE A 73 -9.04 -7.44 -7.85
C PHE A 73 -9.12 -7.64 -6.35
N ILE A 74 -8.75 -8.82 -5.90
CA ILE A 74 -8.54 -9.12 -4.48
C ILE A 74 -7.06 -9.45 -4.32
N LEU A 75 -6.39 -8.80 -3.38
CA LEU A 75 -4.98 -8.97 -3.08
C LEU A 75 -4.82 -9.48 -1.65
N ASP A 76 -3.96 -10.47 -1.46
CA ASP A 76 -3.60 -11.03 -0.15
C ASP A 76 -2.09 -10.91 0.06
N GLY A 77 -1.67 -9.98 0.91
CA GLY A 77 -0.27 -9.76 1.22
C GLY A 77 0.38 -10.86 2.08
N ALA A 78 -0.41 -11.75 2.67
CA ALA A 78 0.14 -12.87 3.43
C ALA A 78 0.63 -14.01 2.53
N THR A 79 0.03 -14.16 1.34
CA THR A 79 0.37 -15.21 0.37
C THR A 79 1.09 -14.68 -0.87
N ASP A 80 1.19 -13.35 -1.04
CA ASP A 80 1.65 -12.68 -2.26
C ASP A 80 0.84 -13.10 -3.51
N GLU A 81 -0.44 -13.40 -3.30
CA GLU A 81 -1.37 -13.83 -4.33
C GLU A 81 -2.52 -12.83 -4.51
N GLY A 82 -3.09 -12.85 -5.69
CA GLY A 82 -4.28 -12.10 -6.02
C GLY A 82 -5.27 -12.90 -6.86
N TRP A 83 -6.49 -12.39 -6.89
CA TRP A 83 -7.57 -12.93 -7.74
C TRP A 83 -8.13 -11.80 -8.59
N LEU A 84 -8.23 -12.04 -9.88
CA LEU A 84 -9.09 -11.26 -10.76
C LEU A 84 -10.43 -11.95 -10.85
N VAL A 85 -11.46 -11.35 -10.29
CA VAL A 85 -12.84 -11.82 -10.32
C VAL A 85 -13.56 -11.09 -11.44
N VAL A 86 -14.18 -11.85 -12.35
CA VAL A 86 -14.95 -11.34 -13.48
C VAL A 86 -16.42 -11.68 -13.28
N PRO A 87 -17.24 -10.81 -12.69
CA PRO A 87 -18.63 -11.09 -12.35
C PRO A 87 -19.50 -11.45 -13.55
N ALA A 88 -19.23 -10.85 -14.71
CA ALA A 88 -20.00 -11.07 -15.94
C ALA A 88 -20.03 -12.54 -16.39
N ILE A 89 -18.99 -13.31 -16.09
CA ILE A 89 -18.89 -14.74 -16.43
C ILE A 89 -18.86 -15.63 -15.18
N ARG A 90 -19.10 -15.07 -13.99
CA ARG A 90 -19.09 -15.76 -12.69
C ARG A 90 -17.84 -16.62 -12.49
N SER A 91 -16.68 -16.03 -12.81
CA SER A 91 -15.41 -16.74 -12.77
C SER A 91 -14.31 -15.86 -12.15
N PHE A 92 -13.24 -16.51 -11.71
CA PHE A 92 -12.05 -15.81 -11.23
C PHE A 92 -10.78 -16.55 -11.66
N VAL A 93 -9.68 -15.82 -11.70
CA VAL A 93 -8.34 -16.35 -11.97
C VAL A 93 -7.41 -15.92 -10.84
N MET A 94 -6.61 -16.85 -10.35
CA MET A 94 -5.54 -16.57 -9.40
C MET A 94 -4.27 -16.16 -10.16
N PHE A 95 -3.55 -15.17 -9.64
CA PHE A 95 -2.28 -14.72 -10.18
C PHE A 95 -1.32 -14.34 -9.05
N PRO A 96 0.00 -14.52 -9.23
CA PRO A 96 1.00 -13.99 -8.31
C PRO A 96 1.03 -12.47 -8.41
N PHE A 97 1.44 -11.78 -7.35
CA PHE A 97 1.58 -10.32 -7.39
C PHE A 97 2.41 -9.88 -8.60
N PRO A 98 1.91 -8.91 -9.38
CA PRO A 98 2.73 -8.29 -10.42
C PRO A 98 4.02 -7.71 -9.82
N PRO A 99 5.15 -7.69 -10.54
CA PRO A 99 6.44 -7.22 -10.03
C PRO A 99 6.37 -5.83 -9.36
N MET A 100 5.54 -4.94 -9.90
CA MET A 100 5.31 -3.61 -9.31
C MET A 100 4.69 -3.69 -7.90
N MET A 101 3.69 -4.56 -7.71
CA MET A 101 3.06 -4.76 -6.41
C MET A 101 4.02 -5.42 -5.42
N ALA A 102 4.78 -6.43 -5.88
CA ALA A 102 5.79 -7.09 -5.07
C ALA A 102 6.88 -6.10 -4.58
N VAL A 103 7.28 -5.14 -5.42
CA VAL A 103 8.22 -4.08 -5.03
C VAL A 103 7.63 -3.15 -3.98
N LEU A 104 6.38 -2.73 -4.15
CA LEU A 104 5.68 -1.83 -3.21
C LEU A 104 5.33 -2.53 -1.89
N ALA A 105 5.08 -3.83 -1.94
CA ALA A 105 4.84 -4.69 -0.78
C ALA A 105 6.15 -5.14 -0.09
N SER A 106 7.32 -4.82 -0.66
CA SER A 106 8.61 -5.30 -0.16
C SER A 106 8.92 -4.77 1.24
N PRO A 107 9.29 -5.64 2.21
CA PRO A 107 9.78 -5.20 3.51
C PRO A 107 11.14 -4.48 3.44
N THR A 108 11.83 -4.54 2.30
CA THR A 108 13.11 -3.82 2.09
C THR A 108 12.92 -2.40 1.57
N LEU A 109 11.68 -1.95 1.40
CA LEU A 109 11.37 -0.61 0.94
C LEU A 109 11.96 0.44 1.89
N LYS A 110 12.90 1.23 1.38
CA LYS A 110 13.47 2.37 2.12
C LYS A 110 12.58 3.59 1.91
N LYS A 111 12.11 4.16 2.99
CA LYS A 111 11.34 5.40 2.99
C LYS A 111 12.01 6.46 3.87
N THR A 112 12.24 7.65 3.32
CA THR A 112 12.82 8.79 4.03
C THR A 112 11.78 9.91 4.09
N ARG A 113 11.43 10.37 5.29
CA ARG A 113 10.50 11.49 5.44
C ARG A 113 11.11 12.76 4.86
N VAL A 114 10.39 13.42 3.96
CA VAL A 114 10.85 14.62 3.24
C VAL A 114 9.94 15.83 3.46
N GLY A 115 8.80 15.66 4.13
CA GLY A 115 7.90 16.78 4.43
C GLY A 115 6.53 16.36 4.90
N GLU A 116 5.61 17.31 4.86
CA GLU A 116 4.19 17.16 5.16
C GLU A 116 3.40 17.77 4.00
N ASP A 117 2.17 17.29 3.84
CA ASP A 117 1.24 17.75 2.80
C ASP A 117 -0.19 17.44 3.24
N ALA A 118 -1.17 17.77 2.41
CA ALA A 118 -2.54 17.34 2.58
C ALA A 118 -3.03 16.66 1.29
N VAL A 119 -3.69 15.52 1.44
CA VAL A 119 -4.32 14.78 0.34
C VAL A 119 -5.79 14.61 0.67
N ASP A 120 -6.69 15.09 -0.18
CA ASP A 120 -8.14 15.10 0.04
C ASP A 120 -8.53 15.71 1.40
N GLY A 121 -7.84 16.79 1.81
CA GLY A 121 -8.06 17.46 3.10
C GLY A 121 -7.48 16.73 4.32
N ILE A 122 -6.89 15.54 4.15
CA ILE A 122 -6.28 14.75 5.23
C ILE A 122 -4.79 15.10 5.31
N ALA A 123 -4.33 15.48 6.52
CA ALA A 123 -2.91 15.74 6.78
C ALA A 123 -2.08 14.47 6.60
N THR A 124 -1.00 14.55 5.83
CA THR A 124 -0.14 13.43 5.47
C THR A 124 1.33 13.75 5.70
N ALA A 125 2.11 12.72 6.04
CA ALA A 125 3.56 12.75 5.97
C ALA A 125 4.02 12.25 4.59
N LYS A 126 4.89 13.04 3.95
CA LYS A 126 5.47 12.73 2.64
C LYS A 126 6.82 12.03 2.81
N TYR A 127 7.00 10.94 2.09
CA TYR A 127 8.24 10.16 2.08
C TYR A 127 8.78 10.04 0.65
N ALA A 128 10.09 10.19 0.50
CA ALA A 128 10.80 9.68 -0.66
C ALA A 128 10.94 8.16 -0.49
N ILE A 129 10.66 7.42 -1.56
CA ILE A 129 10.80 5.96 -1.62
C ILE A 129 11.84 5.60 -2.66
N HIS A 130 12.70 4.64 -2.31
CA HIS A 130 13.64 4.02 -3.22
C HIS A 130 13.81 2.56 -2.81
N THR A 131 13.61 1.65 -3.75
CA THR A 131 13.85 0.23 -3.50
C THR A 131 14.33 -0.46 -4.74
N ARG A 132 15.13 -1.51 -4.53
CA ARG A 132 15.56 -2.44 -5.58
C ARG A 132 15.17 -3.85 -5.15
N ALA A 133 14.36 -4.51 -5.96
CA ALA A 133 14.00 -5.91 -5.76
C ALA A 133 15.16 -6.86 -6.13
N LYS A 134 15.05 -8.12 -5.73
CA LYS A 134 16.08 -9.14 -6.00
C LYS A 134 16.27 -9.41 -7.49
N ASP A 135 15.23 -9.28 -8.28
CA ASP A 135 15.26 -9.43 -9.74
C ASP A 135 15.88 -8.22 -10.47
N GLY A 136 16.28 -7.16 -9.74
CA GLY A 136 16.83 -5.93 -10.27
C GLY A 136 15.81 -4.85 -10.58
N THR A 137 14.51 -5.08 -10.42
CA THR A 137 13.47 -4.07 -10.54
C THR A 137 13.71 -2.94 -9.55
N VAL A 138 13.62 -1.68 -10.01
CA VAL A 138 13.81 -0.48 -9.18
C VAL A 138 12.53 0.33 -9.15
N ALA A 139 12.12 0.76 -7.95
CA ALA A 139 11.04 1.72 -7.78
C ALA A 139 11.55 2.99 -7.08
N ASP A 140 11.21 4.14 -7.66
CA ASP A 140 11.56 5.47 -7.18
C ASP A 140 10.33 6.37 -7.17
N GLY A 141 10.19 7.20 -6.12
CA GLY A 141 9.08 8.12 -6.08
C GLY A 141 8.80 8.71 -4.72
N PHE A 142 7.55 9.08 -4.51
CA PHE A 142 7.04 9.66 -3.27
C PHE A 142 5.75 8.96 -2.83
N ALA A 143 5.60 8.79 -1.53
CA ALA A 143 4.40 8.25 -0.90
C ALA A 143 3.92 9.19 0.22
N TRP A 144 2.60 9.36 0.35
CA TRP A 144 1.95 10.19 1.36
C TRP A 144 1.09 9.33 2.26
N PHE A 145 1.40 9.31 3.54
CA PHE A 145 0.66 8.52 4.53
C PHE A 145 -0.10 9.41 5.49
N SER A 146 -1.35 9.07 5.77
CA SER A 146 -2.10 9.66 6.88
C SER A 146 -1.45 9.31 8.23
N ARG A 147 -1.89 9.98 9.31
CA ARG A 147 -1.47 9.62 10.68
C ARG A 147 -1.81 8.17 11.06
N ARG A 148 -2.85 7.59 10.44
CA ARG A 148 -3.29 6.21 10.67
C ARG A 148 -2.57 5.21 9.78
N GLY A 149 -1.59 5.64 8.99
CA GLY A 149 -0.78 4.78 8.12
C GLY A 149 -1.45 4.43 6.78
N VAL A 150 -2.58 5.05 6.44
CA VAL A 150 -3.20 4.85 5.11
C VAL A 150 -2.34 5.53 4.05
N LEU A 151 -1.98 4.80 2.99
CA LEU A 151 -1.31 5.36 1.81
C LEU A 151 -2.31 6.17 0.99
N MET A 152 -2.31 7.48 1.18
CA MET A 152 -3.24 8.41 0.54
C MET A 152 -2.88 8.72 -0.90
N LYS A 153 -1.57 8.75 -1.20
CA LYS A 153 -1.05 9.09 -2.53
C LYS A 153 0.29 8.44 -2.77
N LEU A 154 0.51 8.02 -4.01
CA LEU A 154 1.78 7.52 -4.53
C LEU A 154 2.07 8.19 -5.86
N GLN A 155 3.31 8.61 -6.10
CA GLN A 155 3.79 9.09 -7.40
C GLN A 155 5.20 8.58 -7.62
N GLY A 156 5.45 7.93 -8.75
CA GLY A 156 6.78 7.43 -9.03
C GLY A 156 6.88 6.66 -10.33
N SER A 157 7.93 5.88 -10.42
CA SER A 157 8.16 4.98 -11.53
C SER A 157 8.75 3.66 -11.05
N VAL A 158 8.45 2.61 -11.80
CA VAL A 158 9.06 1.29 -11.66
C VAL A 158 9.84 1.00 -12.94
N THR A 159 11.11 0.64 -12.81
CA THR A 159 11.99 0.29 -13.92
C THR A 159 12.33 -1.19 -13.82
N ALA A 160 11.89 -1.97 -14.80
CA ALA A 160 12.20 -3.40 -14.90
C ALA A 160 13.70 -3.62 -15.19
N PRO A 161 14.26 -4.82 -14.94
CA PRO A 161 15.67 -5.13 -15.20
C PRO A 161 16.09 -4.85 -16.64
N GLN A 162 15.18 -5.00 -17.60
CA GLN A 162 15.40 -4.76 -19.03
C GLN A 162 15.34 -3.26 -19.40
N GLY A 163 15.20 -2.36 -18.42
CA GLY A 163 15.14 -0.92 -18.62
C GLY A 163 13.74 -0.38 -18.94
N HIS A 164 12.74 -1.22 -19.02
CA HIS A 164 11.36 -0.75 -19.25
C HIS A 164 10.84 0.03 -18.04
N ARG A 165 10.48 1.31 -18.26
CA ARG A 165 10.02 2.21 -17.22
C ARG A 165 8.51 2.39 -17.28
N THR A 166 7.83 2.18 -16.16
CA THR A 166 6.40 2.41 -15.96
C THR A 166 6.22 3.54 -14.97
N ASN A 167 5.53 4.61 -15.37
CA ASN A 167 5.15 5.69 -14.47
C ASN A 167 3.82 5.35 -13.80
N VAL A 168 3.75 5.58 -12.50
CA VAL A 168 2.58 5.27 -11.68
C VAL A 168 2.23 6.45 -10.79
N ALA A 169 0.96 6.79 -10.75
CA ALA A 169 0.38 7.69 -9.75
C ALA A 169 -0.88 7.04 -9.19
N MET A 170 -1.10 7.18 -7.88
CA MET A 170 -2.30 6.73 -7.20
C MET A 170 -2.72 7.78 -6.17
N GLU A 171 -4.02 8.01 -6.03
CA GLU A 171 -4.59 8.91 -5.03
C GLU A 171 -5.89 8.32 -4.49
N LEU A 172 -6.07 8.37 -3.17
CA LEU A 172 -7.30 8.02 -2.49
C LEU A 172 -8.10 9.29 -2.18
N ARG A 173 -9.43 9.18 -2.33
CA ARG A 173 -10.38 10.23 -1.94
C ARG A 173 -11.56 9.63 -1.19
N GLY A 174 -12.16 10.44 -0.32
CA GLY A 174 -13.33 10.03 0.46
C GLY A 174 -13.04 8.85 1.37
N VAL A 175 -11.84 8.77 1.97
CA VAL A 175 -11.46 7.67 2.87
C VAL A 175 -12.41 7.62 4.06
N LYS A 176 -13.02 6.44 4.26
CA LYS A 176 -13.91 6.13 5.39
C LYS A 176 -13.30 4.99 6.17
N GLU A 177 -12.77 5.28 7.35
CA GLU A 177 -12.22 4.28 8.27
C GLU A 177 -13.37 3.57 9.00
N THR A 178 -13.83 2.47 8.45
CA THR A 178 -14.91 1.64 8.99
C THR A 178 -14.54 0.16 8.86
N PRO A 179 -15.05 -0.71 9.75
CA PRO A 179 -14.91 -2.15 9.56
C PRO A 179 -15.43 -2.57 8.18
N GLN A 180 -14.73 -3.51 7.56
CA GLN A 180 -15.08 -4.09 6.27
C GLN A 180 -15.49 -5.55 6.47
N ASP A 181 -16.44 -6.02 5.68
CA ASP A 181 -16.84 -7.44 5.68
C ASP A 181 -15.71 -8.32 5.13
N ALA A 182 -15.29 -9.32 5.89
CA ALA A 182 -14.26 -10.26 5.49
C ALA A 182 -14.59 -11.03 4.20
N ALA A 183 -15.87 -11.21 3.90
CA ALA A 183 -16.32 -11.87 2.68
C ALA A 183 -15.95 -11.09 1.40
N LEU A 184 -15.68 -9.79 1.50
CA LEU A 184 -15.21 -8.98 0.38
C LEU A 184 -13.82 -9.39 -0.13
N PHE A 185 -13.01 -10.04 0.72
CA PHE A 185 -11.60 -10.33 0.46
C PHE A 185 -11.33 -11.79 0.10
N VAL A 186 -12.33 -12.48 -0.39
CA VAL A 186 -12.24 -13.83 -0.96
C VAL A 186 -13.08 -13.89 -2.24
N PRO A 187 -12.69 -14.71 -3.23
CA PRO A 187 -13.56 -14.94 -4.39
C PRO A 187 -14.91 -15.52 -3.96
N PRO A 188 -16.02 -15.15 -4.63
CA PRO A 188 -17.32 -15.74 -4.33
C PRO A 188 -17.32 -17.27 -4.49
N GLN A 189 -17.91 -17.99 -3.53
CA GLN A 189 -17.90 -19.45 -3.49
C GLN A 189 -18.62 -20.12 -4.67
N ASP A 190 -19.54 -19.40 -5.28
CA ASP A 190 -20.35 -19.85 -6.42
C ASP A 190 -19.75 -19.47 -7.79
N PHE A 191 -18.49 -18.97 -7.79
CA PHE A 191 -17.74 -18.65 -9.00
C PHE A 191 -16.76 -19.78 -9.35
N THR A 192 -16.50 -19.95 -10.65
CA THR A 192 -15.58 -20.97 -11.15
C THR A 192 -14.17 -20.41 -11.25
N GLN A 193 -13.19 -21.12 -10.68
CA GLN A 193 -11.78 -20.80 -10.90
C GLN A 193 -11.37 -21.25 -12.31
N LEU A 194 -10.81 -20.32 -13.07
CA LEU A 194 -10.23 -20.57 -14.40
C LEU A 194 -8.69 -20.62 -14.29
N PRO A 195 -8.02 -21.33 -15.22
CA PRO A 195 -6.57 -21.31 -15.31
C PRO A 195 -6.06 -19.92 -15.72
N ALA A 196 -4.82 -19.59 -15.36
CA ALA A 196 -4.22 -18.26 -15.61
C ALA A 196 -4.19 -17.90 -17.12
N GLU A 197 -4.06 -18.89 -17.98
CA GLU A 197 -4.05 -18.74 -19.43
C GLU A 197 -5.38 -18.21 -19.99
N ALA A 198 -6.48 -18.37 -19.27
CA ALA A 198 -7.77 -17.83 -19.66
C ALA A 198 -7.80 -16.29 -19.67
N LEU A 199 -6.86 -15.62 -18.98
CA LEU A 199 -6.72 -14.18 -19.02
C LEU A 199 -5.96 -13.66 -20.27
N GLN A 200 -5.20 -14.49 -20.95
CA GLN A 200 -4.38 -14.08 -22.10
C GLN A 200 -5.17 -13.31 -23.18
N PRO A 201 -6.38 -13.77 -23.58
CA PRO A 201 -7.19 -13.03 -24.55
C PRO A 201 -7.68 -11.67 -24.04
N LEU A 202 -7.89 -11.53 -22.71
CA LEU A 202 -8.36 -10.31 -22.09
C LEU A 202 -7.22 -9.28 -21.90
N LEU A 203 -5.99 -9.76 -21.61
CA LEU A 203 -4.82 -8.93 -21.39
C LEU A 203 -4.09 -8.53 -22.68
N GLY A 204 -4.26 -9.28 -23.76
CA GLY A 204 -3.58 -9.11 -25.03
C GLY A 204 -4.34 -8.35 -26.13
N ALA A 205 -5.60 -8.00 -25.92
CA ALA A 205 -6.33 -7.21 -26.91
C ALA A 205 -5.96 -5.72 -26.82
N PRO A 206 -5.35 -5.12 -27.87
CA PRO A 206 -5.19 -3.67 -27.90
C PRO A 206 -6.56 -3.02 -27.87
N PRO A 207 -6.73 -1.89 -27.18
CA PRO A 207 -7.99 -1.16 -27.20
C PRO A 207 -8.31 -0.73 -28.63
N GLN A 208 -9.52 -1.04 -29.08
CA GLN A 208 -10.06 -0.56 -30.36
C GLN A 208 -10.45 0.92 -30.24
#